data_85548a93019366f87f02d5a5dc6c8230
#
_entry.id   85548a93019366f87f02d5a5dc6c8230
#
_cell.length_a   1.000
_cell.length_b   1.000
_cell.length_c   1.000
_cell.angle_alpha   90.00
_cell.angle_beta   90.00
_cell.angle_gamma   90.00
#
_symmetry.space_group_name_H-M   'P 1'
#
loop_
_entity.id
_entity.type
_entity.pdbx_description
1 polymer ?
#
loop_
_entity_poly.entity_id
_entity_poly.type
_entity_poly.pdbx_seq_one_letter_code
_entity_poly.pdbx_strand_id
1 'polypeptide(L)'
;MSLGIEFSRKLALAYNAVCKPLCRELGLSKTAFDILMFLGNNPAYKTARDVVELRCLKANLVSVNVDRLVQEGYLIRRQAAGDRRKTELLCTDKAQPVIARGRQLQSAFFQRLFADMDDGARRAFFAAMEIMEQNLNAILEAEE
;
A
#
# COMPACT_ATOMS: atom_id res chain seq x y z
N MET A 1 1.45 22.56 -16.67
CA MET A 1 0.94 21.43 -15.83
C MET A 1 1.01 21.83 -14.38
N SER A 2 0.02 21.49 -13.60
CA SER A 2 0.06 21.86 -12.19
C SER A 2 1.16 21.11 -11.44
N LEU A 3 1.76 21.78 -10.46
CA LEU A 3 2.80 21.22 -9.60
C LEU A 3 2.37 19.89 -8.95
N GLY A 4 1.10 19.78 -8.56
CA GLY A 4 0.57 18.58 -7.93
C GLY A 4 0.52 17.36 -8.85
N ILE A 5 0.15 17.54 -10.12
CA ILE A 5 0.11 16.44 -11.10
C ILE A 5 1.52 15.92 -11.38
N GLU A 6 2.47 16.82 -11.60
CA GLU A 6 3.86 16.44 -11.84
C GLU A 6 4.50 15.76 -10.63
N PHE A 7 4.22 16.27 -9.44
CA PHE A 7 4.68 15.66 -8.17
C PHE A 7 4.13 14.24 -8.01
N SER A 8 2.81 14.05 -8.17
CA SER A 8 2.17 12.75 -8.03
C SER A 8 2.72 11.73 -9.03
N ARG A 9 2.92 12.16 -10.27
CA ARG A 9 3.52 11.32 -11.33
C ARG A 9 4.94 10.88 -10.97
N LYS A 10 5.78 11.81 -10.58
CA LYS A 10 7.17 11.53 -10.19
C LYS A 10 7.27 10.66 -8.95
N LEU A 11 6.41 10.89 -7.96
CA LEU A 11 6.35 10.08 -6.74
C LEU A 11 6.08 8.60 -7.10
N ALA A 12 5.07 8.34 -7.91
CA ALA A 12 4.73 7.00 -8.34
C ALA A 12 5.86 6.34 -9.16
N LEU A 13 6.44 7.07 -10.11
CA LEU A 13 7.54 6.56 -10.94
C LEU A 13 8.78 6.23 -10.10
N ALA A 14 9.15 7.11 -9.18
CA ALA A 14 10.31 6.91 -8.32
C ALA A 14 10.12 5.71 -7.38
N TYR A 15 8.95 5.59 -6.75
CA TYR A 15 8.66 4.46 -5.89
C TYR A 15 8.66 3.14 -6.66
N ASN A 16 8.05 3.10 -7.85
CA ASN A 16 8.08 1.91 -8.71
C ASN A 16 9.52 1.54 -9.09
N ALA A 17 10.35 2.53 -9.41
CA ALA A 17 11.75 2.30 -9.76
C ALA A 17 12.55 1.66 -8.61
N VAL A 18 12.36 2.10 -7.38
CA VAL A 18 13.08 1.54 -6.22
C VAL A 18 12.54 0.16 -5.80
N CYS A 19 11.27 -0.15 -6.09
CA CYS A 19 10.70 -1.47 -5.82
C CYS A 19 11.11 -2.55 -6.84
N LYS A 20 11.47 -2.14 -8.04
CA LYS A 20 11.69 -3.06 -9.18
C LYS A 20 12.75 -4.13 -8.93
N PRO A 21 13.94 -3.83 -8.37
CA PRO A 21 14.94 -4.86 -8.09
C PRO A 21 14.44 -5.93 -7.12
N LEU A 22 13.75 -5.52 -6.05
CA LEU A 22 13.20 -6.46 -5.07
C LEU A 22 12.11 -7.34 -5.68
N CYS A 23 11.19 -6.74 -6.44
CA CYS A 23 10.14 -7.50 -7.12
C CYS A 23 10.72 -8.53 -8.11
N ARG A 24 11.77 -8.19 -8.85
CA ARG A 24 12.47 -9.12 -9.74
C ARG A 24 13.10 -10.27 -8.98
N GLU A 25 13.81 -9.99 -7.90
CA GLU A 25 14.44 -11.01 -7.06
C GLU A 25 13.42 -12.00 -6.52
N LEU A 26 12.26 -11.50 -6.08
CA LEU A 26 11.20 -12.31 -5.50
C LEU A 26 10.30 -12.99 -6.54
N GLY A 27 10.40 -12.60 -7.81
CA GLY A 27 9.49 -13.07 -8.85
C GLY A 27 8.06 -12.60 -8.66
N LEU A 28 7.85 -11.46 -8.01
CA LEU A 28 6.53 -10.87 -7.76
C LEU A 28 6.27 -9.70 -8.70
N SER A 29 5.00 -9.56 -9.13
CA SER A 29 4.56 -8.33 -9.77
C SER A 29 4.54 -7.19 -8.75
N LYS A 30 4.63 -5.94 -9.24
CA LYS A 30 4.52 -4.76 -8.37
C LYS A 30 3.18 -4.75 -7.62
N THR A 31 2.09 -5.14 -8.27
CA THR A 31 0.77 -5.24 -7.64
C THR A 31 0.74 -6.29 -6.53
N ALA A 32 1.31 -7.47 -6.76
CA ALA A 32 1.41 -8.51 -5.73
C ALA A 32 2.22 -8.02 -4.52
N PHE A 33 3.35 -7.37 -4.77
CA PHE A 33 4.16 -6.76 -3.73
C PHE A 33 3.38 -5.69 -2.95
N ASP A 34 2.66 -4.81 -3.64
CA ASP A 34 1.84 -3.77 -3.00
C ASP A 34 0.74 -4.37 -2.13
N ILE A 35 0.11 -5.46 -2.56
CA ILE A 35 -0.91 -6.16 -1.78
C ILE A 35 -0.31 -6.71 -0.49
N LEU A 36 0.84 -7.38 -0.57
CA LEU A 36 1.53 -7.89 0.63
C LEU A 36 1.90 -6.77 1.59
N MET A 37 2.44 -5.66 1.07
CA MET A 37 2.81 -4.52 1.90
C MET A 37 1.60 -3.86 2.55
N PHE A 38 0.49 -3.73 1.81
CA PHE A 38 -0.75 -3.20 2.35
C PHE A 38 -1.28 -4.07 3.49
N LEU A 39 -1.40 -5.37 3.29
CA LEU A 39 -1.89 -6.30 4.31
C LEU A 39 -0.95 -6.38 5.52
N GLY A 40 0.34 -6.38 5.28
CA GLY A 40 1.35 -6.43 6.34
C GLY A 40 1.41 -5.16 7.19
N ASN A 41 1.19 -3.99 6.57
CA ASN A 41 1.26 -2.69 7.25
C ASN A 41 -0.08 -2.24 7.85
N ASN A 42 -1.19 -2.87 7.47
CA ASN A 42 -2.53 -2.44 7.88
C ASN A 42 -3.34 -3.64 8.40
N PRO A 43 -3.00 -4.16 9.59
CA PRO A 43 -3.60 -5.40 10.10
C PRO A 43 -5.11 -5.32 10.37
N ALA A 44 -5.67 -4.11 10.43
CA ALA A 44 -7.12 -3.92 10.55
C ALA A 44 -7.88 -4.21 9.25
N TYR A 45 -7.20 -4.16 8.09
CA TYR A 45 -7.79 -4.38 6.78
C TYR A 45 -7.32 -5.73 6.24
N LYS A 46 -8.24 -6.67 6.07
CA LYS A 46 -7.91 -8.08 5.80
C LYS A 46 -8.56 -8.65 4.55
N THR A 47 -9.34 -7.87 3.80
CA THR A 47 -10.09 -8.41 2.67
C THR A 47 -9.57 -7.89 1.33
N ALA A 48 -9.84 -8.63 0.25
CA ALA A 48 -9.57 -8.16 -1.11
C ALA A 48 -10.31 -6.86 -1.41
N ARG A 49 -11.53 -6.70 -0.89
CA ARG A 49 -12.31 -5.46 -1.01
C ARG A 49 -11.61 -4.27 -0.36
N ASP A 50 -11.02 -4.45 0.83
CA ASP A 50 -10.24 -3.42 1.48
C ASP A 50 -9.07 -2.97 0.58
N VAL A 51 -8.38 -3.91 -0.03
CA VAL A 51 -7.28 -3.60 -0.97
C VAL A 51 -7.78 -2.79 -2.16
N VAL A 52 -8.89 -3.21 -2.78
CA VAL A 52 -9.49 -2.52 -3.92
C VAL A 52 -9.86 -1.08 -3.56
N GLU A 53 -10.59 -0.90 -2.46
CA GLU A 53 -11.11 0.40 -2.05
C GLU A 53 -10.02 1.36 -1.57
N LEU A 54 -9.12 0.88 -0.70
CA LEU A 54 -8.12 1.74 -0.07
C LEU A 54 -6.89 1.99 -0.93
N ARG A 55 -6.57 1.06 -1.84
CA ARG A 55 -5.47 1.23 -2.79
C ARG A 55 -5.92 1.72 -4.15
N CYS A 56 -7.22 1.90 -4.35
CA CYS A 56 -7.82 2.33 -5.63
C CYS A 56 -7.35 1.45 -6.81
N LEU A 57 -7.30 0.16 -6.60
CA LEU A 57 -6.92 -0.83 -7.62
C LEU A 57 -8.15 -1.47 -8.24
N LYS A 58 -8.03 -1.92 -9.49
CA LYS A 58 -9.11 -2.64 -10.16
C LYS A 58 -9.34 -4.00 -9.51
N ALA A 59 -10.60 -4.37 -9.30
CA ALA A 59 -10.96 -5.61 -8.61
C ALA A 59 -10.40 -6.87 -9.29
N ASN A 60 -10.41 -6.93 -10.62
CA ASN A 60 -9.85 -8.06 -11.36
C ASN A 60 -8.33 -8.18 -11.20
N LEU A 61 -7.63 -7.07 -11.15
CA LEU A 61 -6.19 -7.04 -10.93
C LEU A 61 -5.84 -7.54 -9.53
N VAL A 62 -6.59 -7.11 -8.51
CA VAL A 62 -6.43 -7.59 -7.14
C VAL A 62 -6.72 -9.10 -7.07
N SER A 63 -7.82 -9.56 -7.65
CA SER A 63 -8.22 -10.97 -7.64
C SER A 63 -7.14 -11.89 -8.23
N VAL A 64 -6.61 -11.55 -9.41
CA VAL A 64 -5.57 -12.34 -10.07
C VAL A 64 -4.30 -12.40 -9.23
N ASN A 65 -3.88 -11.28 -8.65
CA ASN A 65 -2.67 -11.22 -7.83
C ASN A 65 -2.85 -11.91 -6.48
N VAL A 66 -4.02 -11.82 -5.86
CA VAL A 66 -4.34 -12.56 -4.63
C VAL A 66 -4.31 -14.07 -4.88
N ASP A 67 -4.93 -14.55 -5.97
CA ASP A 67 -4.90 -15.96 -6.35
C ASP A 67 -3.46 -16.47 -6.49
N ARG A 68 -2.61 -15.69 -7.15
CA ARG A 68 -1.20 -16.03 -7.32
C ARG A 68 -0.46 -16.05 -5.98
N LEU A 69 -0.67 -15.06 -5.12
CA LEU A 69 -0.05 -15.01 -3.80
C LEU A 69 -0.48 -16.19 -2.91
N VAL A 70 -1.73 -16.60 -3.00
CA VAL A 70 -2.22 -17.81 -2.30
C VAL A 70 -1.56 -19.05 -2.87
N GLN A 71 -1.51 -19.18 -4.18
CA GLN A 71 -0.89 -20.32 -4.86
C GLN A 71 0.60 -20.45 -4.52
N GLU A 72 1.31 -19.33 -4.44
CA GLU A 72 2.74 -19.30 -4.11
C GLU A 72 3.03 -19.37 -2.60
N GLY A 73 1.99 -19.42 -1.76
CA GLY A 73 2.12 -19.62 -0.32
C GLY A 73 2.38 -18.36 0.51
N TYR A 74 2.24 -17.16 -0.06
CA TYR A 74 2.41 -15.90 0.66
C TYR A 74 1.17 -15.50 1.45
N LEU A 75 -0.02 -15.89 0.99
CA LEU A 75 -1.30 -15.62 1.62
C LEU A 75 -2.09 -16.91 1.81
N ILE A 76 -2.93 -16.92 2.84
CA ILE A 76 -4.01 -17.90 2.99
C ILE A 76 -5.35 -17.16 3.09
N ARG A 77 -6.40 -17.84 2.65
CA ARG A 77 -7.78 -17.39 2.81
C ARG A 77 -8.40 -18.05 4.02
N ARG A 78 -9.13 -17.26 4.81
CA ARG A 78 -9.88 -17.74 5.96
C ARG A 78 -11.23 -17.06 6.01
N GLN A 79 -12.28 -17.79 6.36
CA GLN A 79 -13.57 -17.16 6.63
C GLN A 79 -13.48 -16.29 7.88
N ALA A 80 -14.08 -15.11 7.82
CA ALA A 80 -14.13 -14.21 8.97
C ALA A 80 -14.97 -14.82 10.10
N ALA A 81 -14.54 -14.64 11.33
CA ALA A 81 -15.30 -15.05 12.49
C ALA A 81 -16.64 -14.31 12.51
N GLY A 82 -17.75 -15.07 12.57
CA GLY A 82 -19.10 -14.51 12.63
C GLY A 82 -19.71 -14.07 11.30
N ASP A 83 -18.97 -14.13 10.19
CA ASP A 83 -19.49 -13.77 8.88
C ASP A 83 -18.93 -14.70 7.78
N ARG A 84 -19.74 -15.69 7.37
CA ARG A 84 -19.35 -16.66 6.32
C ARG A 84 -19.23 -16.05 4.92
N ARG A 85 -19.76 -14.85 4.71
CA ARG A 85 -19.71 -14.15 3.41
C ARG A 85 -18.38 -13.43 3.21
N LYS A 86 -17.65 -13.21 4.30
CA LYS A 86 -16.41 -12.45 4.31
C LYS A 86 -15.21 -13.38 4.37
N THR A 87 -14.32 -13.25 3.40
CA THR A 87 -13.05 -13.98 3.35
C THR A 87 -11.91 -13.04 3.72
N GLU A 88 -11.16 -13.40 4.75
CA GLU A 88 -9.97 -12.68 5.15
C GLU A 88 -8.74 -13.25 4.45
N LEU A 89 -7.79 -12.36 4.16
CA LEU A 89 -6.47 -12.67 3.62
C LEU A 89 -5.45 -12.53 4.74
N LEU A 90 -4.70 -13.59 5.00
CA LEU A 90 -3.68 -13.60 6.05
C LEU A 90 -2.30 -13.81 5.42
N CYS A 91 -1.34 -12.98 5.82
CA CYS A 91 0.05 -13.16 5.45
C CYS A 91 0.62 -14.38 6.18
N THR A 92 1.27 -15.26 5.43
CA THR A 92 1.92 -16.46 5.97
C THR A 92 3.32 -16.12 6.51
N ASP A 93 3.97 -17.11 7.14
CA ASP A 93 5.36 -16.98 7.58
C ASP A 93 6.30 -16.72 6.40
N LYS A 94 6.01 -17.29 5.22
CA LYS A 94 6.76 -17.01 3.99
C LYS A 94 6.71 -15.55 3.58
N ALA A 95 5.61 -14.85 3.84
CA ALA A 95 5.45 -13.45 3.51
C ALA A 95 6.23 -12.52 4.45
N GLN A 96 6.52 -12.92 5.68
CA GLN A 96 7.13 -12.04 6.68
C GLN A 96 8.50 -11.47 6.26
N PRO A 97 9.44 -12.25 5.72
CA PRO A 97 10.70 -11.69 5.21
C PRO A 97 10.51 -10.69 4.07
N VAL A 98 9.54 -10.93 3.19
CA VAL A 98 9.20 -10.01 2.09
C VAL A 98 8.69 -8.69 2.63
N ILE A 99 7.76 -8.74 3.59
CA ILE A 99 7.19 -7.56 4.23
C ILE A 99 8.28 -6.77 4.97
N ALA A 100 9.17 -7.45 5.68
CA ALA A 100 10.28 -6.82 6.39
C ALA A 100 11.23 -6.09 5.43
N ARG A 101 11.60 -6.73 4.32
CA ARG A 101 12.44 -6.10 3.28
C ARG A 101 11.73 -4.94 2.61
N GLY A 102 10.43 -5.09 2.35
CA GLY A 102 9.61 -4.01 1.80
C GLY A 102 9.53 -2.80 2.71
N ARG A 103 9.39 -3.00 4.03
CA ARG A 103 9.41 -1.91 5.01
C ARG A 103 10.74 -1.17 5.03
N GLN A 104 11.86 -1.89 4.94
CA GLN A 104 13.18 -1.28 4.83
C GLN A 104 13.31 -0.42 3.57
N LEU A 105 12.84 -0.94 2.44
CA LEU A 105 12.82 -0.23 1.17
C LEU A 105 11.96 1.04 1.26
N GLN A 106 10.77 0.94 1.83
CA GLN A 106 9.88 2.08 2.02
C GLN A 106 10.49 3.15 2.93
N SER A 107 11.10 2.72 4.04
CA SER A 107 11.79 3.64 4.95
C SER A 107 12.94 4.38 4.26
N ALA A 108 13.76 3.66 3.51
CA ALA A 108 14.86 4.26 2.74
C ALA A 108 14.35 5.22 1.66
N PHE A 109 13.25 4.86 0.99
CA PHE A 109 12.61 5.73 0.00
C PHE A 109 12.14 7.05 0.65
N PHE A 110 11.45 6.98 1.78
CA PHE A 110 11.00 8.18 2.48
C PHE A 110 12.16 9.04 2.97
N GLN A 111 13.24 8.44 3.45
CA GLN A 111 14.43 9.19 3.83
C GLN A 111 15.00 9.98 2.65
N ARG A 112 15.03 9.38 1.46
CA ARG A 112 15.46 10.07 0.24
C ARG A 112 14.47 11.13 -0.20
N LEU A 113 13.18 10.88 -0.09
CA LEU A 113 12.11 11.81 -0.45
C LEU A 113 12.16 13.08 0.41
N PHE A 114 12.44 12.93 1.70
CA PHE A 114 12.52 14.04 2.65
C PHE A 114 13.95 14.57 2.83
N ALA A 115 14.90 14.15 1.99
CA ALA A 115 16.26 14.68 2.04
C ALA A 115 16.24 16.20 1.89
N ASP A 116 17.16 16.86 2.58
CA ASP A 116 17.31 18.33 2.60
C ASP A 116 16.16 19.10 3.25
N MET A 117 15.18 18.40 3.83
CA MET A 117 14.17 19.03 4.68
C MET A 117 14.64 19.06 6.14
N ASP A 118 14.58 20.23 6.75
CA ASP A 118 14.78 20.34 8.20
C ASP A 118 13.54 19.82 8.97
N ASP A 119 13.67 19.69 10.29
CA ASP A 119 12.60 19.18 11.13
C ASP A 119 11.36 20.08 11.10
N GLY A 120 11.54 21.39 10.98
CA GLY A 120 10.45 22.35 10.87
C GLY A 120 9.64 22.14 9.60
N ALA A 121 10.32 21.95 8.46
CA ALA A 121 9.68 21.69 7.17
C ALA A 121 8.91 20.36 7.19
N ARG A 122 9.49 19.31 7.79
CA ARG A 122 8.81 18.01 7.93
C ARG A 122 7.55 18.12 8.78
N ARG A 123 7.63 18.77 9.94
CA ARG A 123 6.47 18.98 10.82
C ARG A 123 5.37 19.78 10.12
N ALA A 124 5.73 20.85 9.41
CA ALA A 124 4.78 21.66 8.67
C ALA A 124 4.08 20.84 7.56
N PHE A 125 4.82 20.00 6.86
CA PHE A 125 4.26 19.11 5.83
C PHE A 125 3.22 18.14 6.41
N PHE A 126 3.55 17.44 7.49
CA PHE A 126 2.61 16.48 8.09
C PHE A 126 1.40 17.19 8.72
N ALA A 127 1.61 18.35 9.35
CA ALA A 127 0.50 19.16 9.89
C ALA A 127 -0.45 19.62 8.78
N ALA A 128 0.09 20.05 7.64
CA ALA A 128 -0.71 20.45 6.49
C ALA A 128 -1.49 19.25 5.90
N MET A 129 -0.88 18.08 5.83
CA MET A 129 -1.57 16.86 5.37
C MET A 129 -2.75 16.50 6.27
N GLU A 130 -2.60 16.58 7.59
CA GLU A 130 -3.70 16.33 8.54
C GLU A 130 -4.88 17.27 8.32
N ILE A 131 -4.61 18.56 8.13
CA ILE A 131 -5.64 19.54 7.84
C ILE A 131 -6.36 19.21 6.52
N MET A 132 -5.59 18.90 5.48
CA MET A 132 -6.16 18.54 4.18
C MET A 132 -7.00 17.28 4.27
N GLU A 133 -6.57 16.27 5.03
CA GLU A 133 -7.32 15.03 5.23
C GLU A 133 -8.67 15.30 5.92
N GLN A 134 -8.67 16.13 6.96
CA GLN A 134 -9.92 16.55 7.63
C GLN A 134 -10.86 17.26 6.67
N ASN A 135 -10.33 18.14 5.84
CA ASN A 135 -11.13 18.86 4.83
C ASN A 135 -11.68 17.91 3.77
N LEU A 136 -10.88 16.92 3.34
CA LEU A 136 -11.32 15.89 2.40
C LEU A 136 -12.44 15.03 2.99
N ASN A 137 -12.34 14.65 4.26
CA ASN A 137 -13.40 13.91 4.94
C ASN A 137 -14.72 14.73 4.97
N ALA A 138 -14.63 16.02 5.28
CA ALA A 138 -15.80 16.90 5.27
C ALA A 138 -16.43 17.02 3.86
N ILE A 139 -15.60 17.08 2.82
CA ILE A 139 -16.08 17.12 1.42
C ILE A 139 -16.81 15.82 1.08
N LEU A 140 -16.23 14.66 1.43
CA LEU A 140 -16.83 13.35 1.15
C LEU A 140 -18.16 13.18 1.86
N GLU A 141 -18.25 13.57 3.12
CA GLU A 141 -19.50 13.53 3.90
C GLU A 141 -20.59 14.43 3.30
N ALA A 142 -20.23 15.59 2.76
CA ALA A 142 -21.18 16.52 2.16
C ALA A 142 -21.75 16.03 0.82
N GLU A 143 -21.04 15.15 0.12
CA GLU A 143 -21.41 14.60 -1.18
C GLU A 143 -22.13 13.23 -1.10
N GLU A 144 -22.36 12.71 0.10
CA GLU A 144 -23.15 11.49 0.33
C GLU A 144 -24.71 11.78 0.25
#